data_41f2d6faa7a1c996aecc5ccf136fe267
#
_entry.id   41f2d6faa7a1c996aecc5ccf136fe267
#
_cell.length_a   1.000
_cell.length_b   1.000
_cell.length_c   1.000
_cell.angle_alpha   90.00
_cell.angle_beta   90.00
_cell.angle_gamma   90.00
#
_symmetry.space_group_name_H-M   'P 1'
#
loop_
_entity.id
_entity.type
_entity.pdbx_description
1 polymer ?
#
loop_
_entity_poly.entity_id
_entity_poly.type
_entity_poly.pdbx_seq_one_letter_code
_entity_poly.pdbx_strand_id
1 'polypeptide(L)'
;MSEEARPFPVRGIVEGFYGRPWTHEQRLDAIEFIARHGMNRYVYAPKDDPFLRRLWREPHDPASLAVVGELVTACHDRGVDFVYCISPGLTVRYSGDDDFQALLRRYADVATLGVRRVGLLLDDIPGSLQHDADRAEFGGLIEAQAHLIERVRAALPPGTELMICPTRYFGYGDEPEITAFGRAVADDVVITFTGRQICS
;
A
#
# COMPACT_ATOMS: atom_id res chain seq x y z
N MET A 1 21.39 -10.35 -26.69
CA MET A 1 21.52 -10.82 -25.32
C MET A 1 20.18 -11.43 -24.95
N SER A 2 20.08 -12.73 -24.75
CA SER A 2 18.87 -13.43 -24.33
C SER A 2 18.45 -12.87 -22.97
N GLU A 3 17.19 -12.45 -22.87
CA GLU A 3 16.55 -12.06 -21.63
C GLU A 3 16.48 -13.31 -20.73
N GLU A 4 17.54 -13.54 -19.95
CA GLU A 4 17.50 -14.59 -18.92
C GLU A 4 16.32 -14.28 -18.02
N ALA A 5 15.36 -15.21 -17.94
CA ALA A 5 14.18 -15.10 -17.09
C ALA A 5 14.63 -14.82 -15.66
N ARG A 6 14.47 -13.58 -15.19
CA ARG A 6 14.82 -13.19 -13.83
C ARG A 6 13.88 -13.94 -12.88
N PRO A 7 14.39 -14.60 -11.83
CA PRO A 7 13.58 -15.46 -10.95
C PRO A 7 12.47 -14.70 -10.23
N PHE A 8 12.63 -13.36 -10.07
CA PHE A 8 11.64 -12.48 -9.44
C PHE A 8 11.24 -11.39 -10.42
N PRO A 9 9.98 -11.38 -10.90
CA PRO A 9 9.51 -10.36 -11.85
C PRO A 9 9.41 -8.97 -11.20
N VAL A 10 9.09 -8.90 -9.91
CA VAL A 10 9.05 -7.66 -9.13
C VAL A 10 10.22 -7.62 -8.15
N ARG A 11 11.01 -6.55 -8.22
CA ARG A 11 12.16 -6.27 -7.36
C ARG A 11 12.17 -4.79 -7.04
N GLY A 12 12.26 -4.43 -5.78
CA GLY A 12 12.21 -3.02 -5.43
C GLY A 12 12.53 -2.75 -3.97
N ILE A 13 12.27 -1.54 -3.58
CA ILE A 13 12.38 -1.11 -2.19
C ILE A 13 11.04 -0.57 -1.69
N VAL A 14 10.85 -0.68 -0.37
CA VAL A 14 9.71 -0.11 0.35
C VAL A 14 10.24 0.95 1.31
N GLU A 15 9.88 2.23 1.07
CA GLU A 15 10.07 3.28 2.08
C GLU A 15 8.94 3.14 3.11
N GLY A 16 9.03 2.13 4.00
CA GLY A 16 7.96 1.75 4.92
C GLY A 16 8.37 1.78 6.40
N PHE A 17 9.50 2.40 6.72
CA PHE A 17 10.05 2.46 8.07
C PHE A 17 9.43 3.60 8.89
N TYR A 18 9.56 3.48 10.21
CA TYR A 18 9.26 4.54 11.18
C TYR A 18 10.47 5.48 11.34
N GLY A 19 10.23 6.66 11.90
CA GLY A 19 11.21 7.68 12.08
C GLY A 19 11.21 8.69 10.93
N ARG A 20 12.27 9.46 10.83
CA ARG A 20 12.35 10.53 9.83
C ARG A 20 12.23 9.98 8.41
N PRO A 21 11.21 10.36 7.64
CA PRO A 21 11.11 9.98 6.24
C PRO A 21 12.33 10.46 5.43
N TRP A 22 12.63 9.79 4.35
CA TRP A 22 13.65 10.28 3.41
C TRP A 22 13.30 11.68 2.91
N THR A 23 14.33 12.48 2.67
CA THR A 23 14.15 13.76 1.96
C THR A 23 13.79 13.48 0.51
N HIS A 24 13.26 14.49 -0.18
CA HIS A 24 12.95 14.37 -1.61
C HIS A 24 14.19 13.94 -2.42
N GLU A 25 15.35 14.55 -2.16
CA GLU A 25 16.63 14.20 -2.79
C GLU A 25 17.00 12.73 -2.53
N GLN A 26 16.92 12.27 -1.29
CA GLN A 26 17.19 10.87 -0.94
C GLN A 26 16.26 9.88 -1.67
N ARG A 27 15.00 10.26 -1.90
CA ARG A 27 14.05 9.46 -2.69
C ARG A 27 14.47 9.38 -4.15
N LEU A 28 14.87 10.50 -4.74
CA LEU A 28 15.37 10.53 -6.12
C LEU A 28 16.64 9.69 -6.27
N ASP A 29 17.57 9.77 -5.32
CA ASP A 29 18.78 8.94 -5.27
C ASP A 29 18.44 7.46 -5.15
N ALA A 30 17.46 7.11 -4.30
CA ALA A 30 17.01 5.73 -4.14
C ALA A 30 16.35 5.18 -5.43
N ILE A 31 15.55 5.98 -6.14
CA ILE A 31 14.95 5.62 -7.42
C ILE A 31 16.04 5.40 -8.47
N GLU A 32 17.02 6.28 -8.56
CA GLU A 32 18.19 6.13 -9.44
C GLU A 32 18.98 4.84 -9.12
N PHE A 33 19.24 4.61 -7.83
CA PHE A 33 19.96 3.42 -7.38
C PHE A 33 19.26 2.12 -7.80
N ILE A 34 17.94 1.99 -7.51
CA ILE A 34 17.21 0.76 -7.83
C ILE A 34 17.12 0.52 -9.34
N ALA A 35 16.94 1.58 -10.14
CA ALA A 35 16.92 1.47 -11.60
C ALA A 35 18.26 0.96 -12.15
N ARG A 36 19.39 1.53 -11.70
CA ARG A 36 20.73 1.11 -12.11
C ARG A 36 21.05 -0.33 -11.72
N HIS A 37 20.44 -0.87 -10.68
CA HIS A 37 20.62 -2.25 -10.23
C HIS A 37 19.56 -3.21 -10.78
N GLY A 38 18.78 -2.79 -11.78
CA GLY A 38 17.80 -3.62 -12.44
C GLY A 38 16.60 -3.98 -11.56
N MET A 39 16.35 -3.20 -10.51
CA MET A 39 15.09 -3.25 -9.77
C MET A 39 14.04 -2.40 -10.50
N ASN A 40 12.77 -2.70 -10.27
CA ASN A 40 11.67 -2.13 -11.07
C ASN A 40 10.47 -1.64 -10.25
N ARG A 41 10.59 -1.53 -8.92
CA ARG A 41 9.49 -1.03 -8.09
C ARG A 41 9.97 -0.18 -6.92
N TYR A 42 9.35 0.98 -6.74
CA TYR A 42 9.51 1.85 -5.59
C TYR A 42 8.16 1.99 -4.87
N VAL A 43 8.08 1.53 -3.62
CA VAL A 43 6.88 1.60 -2.80
C VAL A 43 6.99 2.78 -1.83
N TYR A 44 6.16 3.80 -2.05
CA TYR A 44 6.10 5.01 -1.24
C TYR A 44 5.11 4.81 -0.09
N ALA A 45 5.63 4.51 1.09
CA ALA A 45 4.84 4.15 2.27
C ALA A 45 5.45 4.65 3.60
N PRO A 46 6.08 5.85 3.68
CA PRO A 46 6.73 6.30 4.91
C PRO A 46 5.72 6.38 6.07
N LYS A 47 6.00 5.65 7.16
CA LYS A 47 5.08 5.51 8.31
C LYS A 47 4.85 6.82 9.06
N ASP A 48 5.84 7.71 9.08
CA ASP A 48 5.76 8.99 9.77
C ASP A 48 5.41 10.17 8.84
N ASP A 49 5.05 9.89 7.57
CA ASP A 49 4.37 10.88 6.75
C ASP A 49 2.92 11.03 7.26
N PRO A 50 2.55 12.22 7.78
CA PRO A 50 1.24 12.39 8.39
C PRO A 50 0.10 12.14 7.42
N PHE A 51 0.26 12.45 6.14
CA PHE A 51 -0.79 12.31 5.13
C PHE A 51 -1.02 10.87 4.68
N LEU A 52 -0.08 9.98 4.92
CA LEU A 52 -0.26 8.57 4.62
C LEU A 52 -0.88 7.77 5.78
N ARG A 53 -0.81 8.29 7.01
CA ARG A 53 -1.26 7.55 8.20
C ARG A 53 -2.23 8.34 9.07
N ARG A 54 -1.79 9.42 9.74
CA ARG A 54 -2.60 10.15 10.72
C ARG A 54 -3.68 11.01 10.08
N LEU A 55 -3.35 11.70 9.00
CA LEU A 55 -4.20 12.63 8.26
C LEU A 55 -4.65 12.04 6.91
N TRP A 56 -4.73 10.74 6.82
CA TRP A 56 -5.02 10.05 5.55
C TRP A 56 -6.37 10.42 4.91
N ARG A 57 -7.31 10.95 5.71
CA ARG A 57 -8.60 11.44 5.22
C ARG A 57 -8.51 12.82 4.55
N GLU A 58 -7.47 13.57 4.89
CA GLU A 58 -7.28 14.92 4.35
C GLU A 58 -6.91 14.85 2.86
N PRO A 59 -7.48 15.73 2.03
CA PRO A 59 -7.10 15.79 0.63
C PRO A 59 -5.63 16.20 0.49
N HIS A 60 -5.02 15.85 -0.64
CA HIS A 60 -3.70 16.39 -0.97
C HIS A 60 -3.80 17.90 -1.19
N ASP A 61 -2.90 18.66 -0.57
CA ASP A 61 -2.64 20.01 -1.03
C ASP A 61 -1.83 20.00 -2.33
N PRO A 62 -1.92 21.05 -3.17
CA PRO A 62 -1.24 21.07 -4.46
C PRO A 62 0.28 20.91 -4.38
N ALA A 63 0.93 21.42 -3.31
CA ALA A 63 2.37 21.32 -3.16
C ALA A 63 2.80 19.89 -2.84
N SER A 64 2.10 19.22 -1.93
CA SER A 64 2.34 17.80 -1.62
C SER A 64 2.10 16.93 -2.84
N LEU A 65 1.05 17.20 -3.61
CA LEU A 65 0.76 16.44 -4.83
C LEU A 65 1.84 16.66 -5.91
N ALA A 66 2.38 17.88 -6.03
CA ALA A 66 3.47 18.18 -6.95
C ALA A 66 4.74 17.37 -6.61
N VAL A 67 5.10 17.27 -5.32
CA VAL A 67 6.25 16.46 -4.86
C VAL A 67 6.06 14.97 -5.21
N VAL A 68 4.85 14.44 -5.03
CA VAL A 68 4.55 13.06 -5.46
C VAL A 68 4.68 12.93 -6.98
N GLY A 69 4.21 13.94 -7.75
CA GLY A 69 4.31 13.97 -9.21
C GLY A 69 5.76 13.92 -9.71
N GLU A 70 6.69 14.60 -9.04
CA GLU A 70 8.12 14.54 -9.37
C GLU A 70 8.69 13.13 -9.17
N LEU A 71 8.30 12.43 -8.08
CA LEU A 71 8.72 11.04 -7.83
C LEU A 71 8.14 10.08 -8.87
N VAL A 72 6.87 10.27 -9.24
CA VAL A 72 6.20 9.47 -10.29
C VAL A 72 6.94 9.63 -11.62
N THR A 73 7.27 10.88 -11.99
CA THR A 73 8.02 11.18 -13.20
C THR A 73 9.42 10.54 -13.16
N ALA A 74 10.13 10.69 -12.04
CA ALA A 74 11.46 10.10 -11.87
C ALA A 74 11.47 8.58 -12.00
N CYS A 75 10.43 7.91 -11.47
CA CYS A 75 10.23 6.47 -11.62
C CYS A 75 9.93 6.10 -13.09
N HIS A 76 8.98 6.78 -13.70
CA HIS A 76 8.57 6.54 -15.09
C HIS A 76 9.77 6.64 -16.06
N ASP A 77 10.57 7.70 -15.96
CA ASP A 77 11.72 7.94 -16.83
C ASP A 77 12.81 6.86 -16.72
N ARG A 78 12.78 6.08 -15.64
CA ARG A 78 13.73 5.00 -15.36
C ARG A 78 13.15 3.59 -15.49
N GLY A 79 11.90 3.47 -15.92
CA GLY A 79 11.22 2.18 -16.02
C GLY A 79 10.98 1.52 -14.67
N VAL A 80 10.79 2.32 -13.61
CA VAL A 80 10.47 1.88 -12.26
C VAL A 80 8.98 2.13 -12.01
N ASP A 81 8.27 1.14 -11.52
CA ASP A 81 6.89 1.27 -11.08
C ASP A 81 6.82 2.03 -9.75
N PHE A 82 6.01 3.08 -9.69
CA PHE A 82 5.71 3.80 -8.45
C PHE A 82 4.43 3.25 -7.82
N VAL A 83 4.48 2.88 -6.53
CA VAL A 83 3.32 2.45 -5.75
C VAL A 83 3.04 3.48 -4.66
N TYR A 84 1.84 4.08 -4.68
CA TYR A 84 1.40 5.02 -3.66
C TYR A 84 0.59 4.31 -2.57
N CYS A 85 1.05 4.35 -1.32
CA CYS A 85 0.41 3.64 -0.22
C CYS A 85 -0.30 4.57 0.76
N ILE A 86 -1.36 4.06 1.39
CA ILE A 86 -2.06 4.69 2.52
C ILE A 86 -2.14 3.65 3.66
N SER A 87 -1.87 4.08 4.90
CA SER A 87 -1.91 3.26 6.11
C SER A 87 -3.01 3.73 7.07
N PRO A 88 -4.30 3.50 6.78
CA PRO A 88 -5.42 4.07 7.53
C PRO A 88 -5.77 3.28 8.79
N GLY A 89 -5.15 2.11 9.00
CA GLY A 89 -5.62 1.05 9.89
C GLY A 89 -5.82 1.42 11.35
N LEU A 90 -5.15 2.47 11.87
CA LEU A 90 -5.34 2.92 13.26
C LEU A 90 -6.70 3.58 13.51
N THR A 91 -7.34 4.12 12.47
CA THR A 91 -8.54 4.95 12.64
C THR A 91 -9.64 4.64 11.62
N VAL A 92 -9.40 3.76 10.67
CA VAL A 92 -10.39 3.41 9.64
C VAL A 92 -11.59 2.69 10.25
N ARG A 93 -12.78 3.09 9.82
CA ARG A 93 -14.02 2.37 10.05
C ARG A 93 -14.30 1.54 8.80
N TYR A 94 -14.18 0.23 8.94
CA TYR A 94 -14.32 -0.70 7.82
C TYR A 94 -15.73 -0.68 7.20
N SER A 95 -16.76 -0.47 8.05
CA SER A 95 -18.15 -0.29 7.66
C SER A 95 -18.48 1.13 7.15
N GLY A 96 -17.58 2.10 7.34
CA GLY A 96 -17.84 3.52 7.12
C GLY A 96 -17.71 3.94 5.65
N ASP A 97 -18.79 4.44 5.05
CA ASP A 97 -18.76 4.98 3.68
C ASP A 97 -17.87 6.21 3.55
N ASP A 98 -17.84 7.08 4.55
CA ASP A 98 -17.00 8.28 4.55
C ASP A 98 -15.52 7.94 4.44
N ASP A 99 -15.08 6.90 5.17
CA ASP A 99 -13.70 6.43 5.17
C ASP A 99 -13.34 5.77 3.83
N PHE A 100 -14.24 4.97 3.29
CA PHE A 100 -14.10 4.42 1.94
C PHE A 100 -13.98 5.52 0.88
N GLN A 101 -14.85 6.52 0.92
CA GLN A 101 -14.78 7.65 -0.02
C GLN A 101 -13.50 8.48 0.16
N ALA A 102 -12.99 8.61 1.39
CA ALA A 102 -11.72 9.29 1.63
C ALA A 102 -10.54 8.54 0.97
N LEU A 103 -10.49 7.21 1.08
CA LEU A 103 -9.49 6.39 0.38
C LEU A 103 -9.57 6.58 -1.14
N LEU A 104 -10.77 6.51 -1.71
CA LEU A 104 -10.96 6.67 -3.16
C LEU A 104 -10.52 8.05 -3.65
N ARG A 105 -10.84 9.13 -2.92
CA ARG A 105 -10.36 10.47 -3.28
C ARG A 105 -8.84 10.53 -3.32
N ARG A 106 -8.16 9.98 -2.31
CA ARG A 106 -6.70 9.95 -2.25
C ARG A 106 -6.08 9.20 -3.43
N TYR A 107 -6.64 8.05 -3.80
CA TYR A 107 -6.19 7.28 -4.96
C TYR A 107 -6.53 8.00 -6.28
N ALA A 108 -7.68 8.67 -6.37
CA ALA A 108 -8.02 9.47 -7.53
C ALA A 108 -7.05 10.65 -7.75
N ASP A 109 -6.65 11.34 -6.67
CA ASP A 109 -5.67 12.43 -6.76
C ASP A 109 -4.37 11.94 -7.40
N VAL A 110 -3.79 10.84 -6.91
CA VAL A 110 -2.52 10.35 -7.45
C VAL A 110 -2.68 9.68 -8.83
N ALA A 111 -3.86 9.19 -9.16
CA ALA A 111 -4.15 8.67 -10.50
C ALA A 111 -4.04 9.75 -11.58
N THR A 112 -4.30 11.04 -11.24
CA THR A 112 -4.09 12.18 -12.15
C THR A 112 -2.64 12.39 -12.53
N LEU A 113 -1.71 11.89 -11.71
CA LEU A 113 -0.27 11.91 -11.94
C LEU A 113 0.22 10.70 -12.75
N GLY A 114 -0.68 9.81 -13.14
CA GLY A 114 -0.34 8.58 -13.86
C GLY A 114 -0.03 7.36 -12.97
N VAL A 115 -0.26 7.45 -11.66
CA VAL A 115 -0.08 6.31 -10.75
C VAL A 115 -1.10 5.21 -11.10
N ARG A 116 -0.60 3.99 -11.35
CA ARG A 116 -1.38 2.80 -11.69
C ARG A 116 -1.25 1.69 -10.65
N ARG A 117 -0.51 1.93 -9.57
CA ARG A 117 -0.32 0.99 -8.47
C ARG A 117 -0.53 1.70 -7.17
N VAL A 118 -1.48 1.21 -6.38
CA VAL A 118 -1.82 1.78 -5.07
C VAL A 118 -1.71 0.72 -3.99
N GLY A 119 -1.40 1.15 -2.77
CA GLY A 119 -1.26 0.27 -1.62
C GLY A 119 -2.21 0.64 -0.49
N LEU A 120 -2.86 -0.36 0.11
CA LEU A 120 -3.63 -0.23 1.33
C LEU A 120 -2.92 -1.04 2.42
N LEU A 121 -2.28 -0.34 3.37
CA LEU A 121 -1.45 -0.96 4.39
C LEU A 121 -2.22 -1.02 5.72
N LEU A 122 -2.47 -2.23 6.20
CA LEU A 122 -3.22 -2.53 7.43
C LEU A 122 -2.34 -3.22 8.47
N ASP A 123 -1.03 -3.07 8.33
CA ASP A 123 0.00 -3.53 9.24
C ASP A 123 0.16 -2.61 10.46
N ASP A 124 0.78 -3.13 11.51
CA ASP A 124 1.10 -2.41 12.76
C ASP A 124 -0.11 -1.73 13.43
N ILE A 125 -1.21 -2.46 13.48
CA ILE A 125 -2.47 -2.05 14.11
C ILE A 125 -2.96 -3.12 15.10
N PRO A 126 -3.89 -2.78 16.02
CA PRO A 126 -4.49 -3.80 16.89
C PRO A 126 -5.12 -4.95 16.11
N GLY A 127 -4.94 -6.17 16.59
CA GLY A 127 -5.50 -7.40 15.99
C GLY A 127 -7.01 -7.59 16.19
N SER A 128 -7.75 -6.53 16.54
CA SER A 128 -9.20 -6.55 16.78
C SER A 128 -9.86 -5.29 16.26
N LEU A 129 -11.16 -5.37 15.99
CA LEU A 129 -11.98 -4.24 15.55
C LEU A 129 -12.03 -3.15 16.62
N GLN A 130 -11.75 -1.90 16.26
CA GLN A 130 -11.64 -0.78 17.19
C GLN A 130 -12.94 0.03 17.32
N HIS A 131 -13.87 -0.09 16.37
CA HIS A 131 -15.14 0.66 16.33
C HIS A 131 -16.34 -0.25 16.60
N ASP A 132 -17.31 0.25 17.37
CA ASP A 132 -18.54 -0.50 17.70
C ASP A 132 -19.36 -0.83 16.46
N ALA A 133 -19.40 0.08 15.49
CA ALA A 133 -20.10 -0.16 14.22
C ALA A 133 -19.50 -1.36 13.48
N ASP A 134 -18.17 -1.42 13.40
CA ASP A 134 -17.49 -2.55 12.75
C ASP A 134 -17.70 -3.86 13.51
N ARG A 135 -17.71 -3.82 14.85
CA ARG A 135 -18.02 -5.00 15.69
C ARG A 135 -19.45 -5.50 15.54
N ALA A 136 -20.38 -4.59 15.22
CA ALA A 136 -21.77 -4.95 14.99
C ALA A 136 -22.01 -5.55 13.59
N GLU A 137 -21.16 -5.20 12.62
CA GLU A 137 -21.33 -5.61 11.21
C GLU A 137 -20.48 -6.84 10.86
N PHE A 138 -19.27 -6.95 11.40
CA PHE A 138 -18.31 -7.99 11.01
C PHE A 138 -18.02 -8.97 12.15
N GLY A 139 -17.88 -10.25 11.81
CA GLY A 139 -17.50 -11.30 12.74
C GLY A 139 -16.04 -11.23 13.22
N GLY A 140 -15.19 -10.42 12.57
CA GLY A 140 -13.79 -10.23 12.95
C GLY A 140 -13.00 -9.33 12.01
N LEU A 141 -11.73 -9.09 12.38
CA LEU A 141 -10.87 -8.16 11.65
C LEU A 141 -10.62 -8.61 10.20
N ILE A 142 -10.42 -9.91 9.96
CA ILE A 142 -10.16 -10.44 8.61
C ILE A 142 -11.35 -10.15 7.69
N GLU A 143 -12.57 -10.39 8.14
CA GLU A 143 -13.78 -10.13 7.36
C GLU A 143 -13.92 -8.63 7.05
N ALA A 144 -13.73 -7.77 8.04
CA ALA A 144 -13.80 -6.32 7.87
C ALA A 144 -12.73 -5.81 6.90
N GLN A 145 -11.49 -6.30 7.00
CA GLN A 145 -10.42 -5.95 6.08
C GLN A 145 -10.70 -6.43 4.65
N ALA A 146 -11.13 -7.68 4.48
CA ALA A 146 -11.49 -8.22 3.17
C ALA A 146 -12.65 -7.44 2.52
N HIS A 147 -13.65 -7.05 3.31
CA HIS A 147 -14.75 -6.20 2.85
C HIS A 147 -14.24 -4.85 2.31
N LEU A 148 -13.40 -4.15 3.07
CA LEU A 148 -12.84 -2.87 2.62
C LEU A 148 -11.97 -3.03 1.38
N ILE A 149 -11.11 -4.06 1.35
CA ILE A 149 -10.23 -4.35 0.22
C ILE A 149 -11.04 -4.58 -1.05
N GLU A 150 -12.09 -5.40 -0.99
CA GLU A 150 -12.96 -5.68 -2.14
C GLU A 150 -13.69 -4.42 -2.63
N ARG A 151 -14.20 -3.59 -1.72
CA ARG A 151 -14.82 -2.31 -2.08
C ARG A 151 -13.83 -1.38 -2.80
N VAL A 152 -12.60 -1.25 -2.27
CA VAL A 152 -11.56 -0.44 -2.89
C VAL A 152 -11.20 -1.01 -4.25
N ARG A 153 -10.92 -2.32 -4.36
CA ARG A 153 -10.60 -3.02 -5.59
C ARG A 153 -11.63 -2.77 -6.70
N ALA A 154 -12.90 -2.95 -6.35
CA ALA A 154 -14.01 -2.80 -7.30
C ALA A 154 -14.22 -1.35 -7.78
N ALA A 155 -13.80 -0.36 -6.98
CA ALA A 155 -13.96 1.06 -7.31
C ALA A 155 -12.73 1.66 -8.00
N LEU A 156 -11.59 0.99 -7.98
CA LEU A 156 -10.39 1.47 -8.69
C LEU A 156 -10.58 1.43 -10.21
N PRO A 157 -9.99 2.39 -10.94
CA PRO A 157 -10.02 2.38 -12.40
C PRO A 157 -9.46 1.08 -12.98
N PRO A 158 -10.00 0.57 -14.10
CA PRO A 158 -9.46 -0.60 -14.78
C PRO A 158 -7.95 -0.49 -15.05
N GLY A 159 -7.21 -1.56 -14.76
CA GLY A 159 -5.76 -1.61 -14.91
C GLY A 159 -4.97 -1.00 -13.75
N THR A 160 -5.62 -0.61 -12.66
CA THR A 160 -4.95 -0.23 -11.42
C THR A 160 -4.67 -1.48 -10.58
N GLU A 161 -3.41 -1.71 -10.23
CA GLU A 161 -3.00 -2.77 -9.32
C GLU A 161 -3.23 -2.33 -7.88
N LEU A 162 -3.90 -3.14 -7.08
CA LEU A 162 -4.04 -2.96 -5.64
C LEU A 162 -3.07 -3.88 -4.89
N MET A 163 -2.19 -3.27 -4.10
CA MET A 163 -1.30 -3.96 -3.17
C MET A 163 -1.81 -3.79 -1.75
N ILE A 164 -1.75 -4.82 -0.95
CA ILE A 164 -2.14 -4.75 0.46
C ILE A 164 -1.06 -5.34 1.37
N CYS A 165 -0.97 -4.79 2.58
CA CYS A 165 -0.25 -5.42 3.68
C CYS A 165 -1.25 -5.72 4.79
N PRO A 166 -1.54 -6.99 5.11
CA PRO A 166 -2.51 -7.35 6.15
C PRO A 166 -1.93 -7.08 7.54
N THR A 167 -2.76 -7.08 8.57
CA THR A 167 -2.30 -6.97 9.96
C THR A 167 -1.38 -8.13 10.36
N ARG A 168 -1.68 -9.34 9.91
CA ARG A 168 -0.80 -10.49 10.07
C ARG A 168 0.03 -10.70 8.79
N TYR A 169 1.16 -9.98 8.68
CA TYR A 169 2.02 -9.97 7.49
C TYR A 169 3.31 -10.78 7.63
N PHE A 170 3.43 -11.58 8.68
CA PHE A 170 4.59 -12.45 8.95
C PHE A 170 4.15 -13.79 9.54
N GLY A 171 4.92 -14.86 9.32
CA GLY A 171 4.64 -16.20 9.79
C GLY A 171 5.20 -17.27 8.85
N TYR A 172 4.81 -18.50 9.04
CA TYR A 172 5.24 -19.64 8.21
C TYR A 172 4.32 -19.87 6.99
N GLY A 173 3.16 -19.20 6.95
CA GLY A 173 2.21 -19.29 5.85
C GLY A 173 1.10 -20.31 6.04
N ASP A 174 1.17 -21.15 7.08
CA ASP A 174 0.18 -22.18 7.42
C ASP A 174 -0.71 -21.78 8.62
N GLU A 175 -0.48 -20.62 9.20
CA GLU A 175 -1.31 -20.12 10.28
C GLU A 175 -2.75 -19.86 9.81
N PRO A 176 -3.75 -20.19 10.64
CA PRO A 176 -5.16 -20.06 10.28
C PRO A 176 -5.54 -18.64 9.81
N GLU A 177 -4.98 -17.61 10.45
CA GLU A 177 -5.27 -16.20 10.10
C GLU A 177 -4.72 -15.84 8.72
N ILE A 178 -3.48 -16.26 8.40
CA ILE A 178 -2.86 -15.99 7.09
C ILE A 178 -3.65 -16.72 5.99
N THR A 179 -3.97 -17.98 6.24
CA THR A 179 -4.74 -18.79 5.30
C THR A 179 -6.16 -18.24 5.10
N ALA A 180 -6.84 -17.82 6.19
CA ALA A 180 -8.17 -17.23 6.12
C ALA A 180 -8.17 -15.91 5.34
N PHE A 181 -7.17 -15.06 5.59
CA PHE A 181 -7.03 -13.80 4.87
C PHE A 181 -6.79 -14.01 3.37
N GLY A 182 -5.86 -14.91 3.01
CA GLY A 182 -5.57 -15.24 1.62
C GLY A 182 -6.77 -15.81 0.85
N ARG A 183 -7.69 -16.50 1.54
CA ARG A 183 -8.94 -17.00 0.94
C ARG A 183 -10.03 -15.94 0.82
N ALA A 184 -9.97 -14.89 1.63
CA ALA A 184 -10.96 -13.83 1.68
C ALA A 184 -10.69 -12.70 0.68
N VAL A 185 -9.48 -12.62 0.13
CA VAL A 185 -9.02 -11.57 -0.79
C VAL A 185 -8.96 -12.13 -2.21
N ALA A 186 -9.35 -11.32 -3.20
CA ALA A 186 -9.36 -11.72 -4.60
C ALA A 186 -7.93 -11.96 -5.14
N ASP A 187 -7.80 -12.89 -6.09
CA ASP A 187 -6.50 -13.38 -6.63
C ASP A 187 -5.70 -12.31 -7.39
N ASP A 188 -6.34 -11.22 -7.84
CA ASP A 188 -5.71 -10.10 -8.54
C ASP A 188 -5.16 -9.03 -7.59
N VAL A 189 -5.34 -9.18 -6.27
CA VAL A 189 -4.77 -8.30 -5.26
C VAL A 189 -3.38 -8.79 -4.84
N VAL A 190 -2.40 -7.90 -4.87
CA VAL A 190 -1.02 -8.23 -4.45
C VAL A 190 -0.92 -8.18 -2.93
N ILE A 191 -0.70 -9.32 -2.28
CA ILE A 191 -0.51 -9.39 -0.82
C ILE A 191 0.99 -9.32 -0.51
N THR A 192 1.40 -8.41 0.36
CA THR A 192 2.78 -8.30 0.85
C THR A 192 2.98 -9.07 2.15
N PHE A 193 4.11 -9.74 2.26
CA PHE A 193 4.44 -10.61 3.37
C PHE A 193 5.95 -10.59 3.64
N THR A 194 6.37 -10.47 4.91
CA THR A 194 7.80 -10.35 5.26
C THR A 194 8.50 -11.71 5.48
N GLY A 195 7.79 -12.81 5.44
CA GLY A 195 8.32 -14.13 5.78
C GLY A 195 8.11 -14.49 7.24
N ARG A 196 9.03 -15.29 7.81
CA ARG A 196 8.83 -15.91 9.14
C ARG A 196 8.80 -14.91 10.29
N GLN A 197 9.49 -13.79 10.16
CA GLN A 197 9.62 -12.76 11.18
C GLN A 197 9.49 -11.38 10.56
N ILE A 198 9.18 -10.37 11.38
CA ILE A 198 9.08 -8.96 10.95
C ILE A 198 10.46 -8.46 10.48
N CYS A 199 11.51 -8.86 11.18
CA CYS A 199 12.91 -8.61 10.81
C CYS A 199 13.65 -9.95 10.83
N SER A 200 14.21 -10.34 9.72
CA SER A 200 15.01 -11.55 9.56
C SER A 200 16.47 -11.20 9.31
#